data_cb8cd0e0554091be359ab8d73ddab754
#
_entry.id   cb8cd0e0554091be359ab8d73ddab754
#
_cell.length_a   1.000
_cell.length_b   1.000
_cell.length_c   1.000
_cell.angle_alpha   90.00
_cell.angle_beta   90.00
_cell.angle_gamma   90.00
#
_symmetry.space_group_name_H-M   'P 1'
#
loop_
_entity.id
_entity.type
_entity.pdbx_description
1 polymer ?
#
loop_
_entity_poly.entity_id
_entity_poly.type
_entity_poly.pdbx_seq_one_letter_code
_entity_poly.pdbx_strand_id
1 'polypeptide(L)'
;MEPVIIVSTFPSKQSVTSIAKLLVKKRLVACVNITKISSVYTWEEKIENRGEYLALFKTTKKNQPTLKKELKKLHPYDVPEIAEINVESINQPYMKWLVDSTN
;
A
#
# COMPACT_ATOMS: atom_id res chain seq x y z
N MET A 1 15.66 -12.36 -1.04
CA MET A 1 14.76 -11.21 -0.93
C MET A 1 13.42 -11.66 -0.40
N GLU A 2 12.86 -10.90 0.53
CA GLU A 2 11.60 -11.27 1.16
C GLU A 2 10.48 -10.38 0.62
N PRO A 3 9.33 -10.96 0.25
CA PRO A 3 8.18 -10.17 -0.18
C PRO A 3 7.44 -9.59 1.02
N VAL A 4 6.93 -8.37 0.86
CA VAL A 4 6.08 -7.74 1.88
C VAL A 4 4.90 -7.07 1.20
N ILE A 5 3.82 -6.90 1.95
CA ILE A 5 2.66 -6.13 1.52
C ILE A 5 2.47 -4.99 2.50
N ILE A 6 2.41 -3.77 1.98
CA ILE A 6 2.05 -2.61 2.79
C ILE A 6 0.57 -2.34 2.56
N VAL A 7 -0.18 -2.23 3.65
CA VAL A 7 -1.63 -1.98 3.62
C VAL A 7 -1.87 -0.53 3.99
N SER A 8 -2.73 0.14 3.22
CA SER A 8 -3.15 1.51 3.52
C SER A 8 -4.55 1.74 2.99
N THR A 9 -5.23 2.76 3.52
CA THR A 9 -6.56 3.14 3.06
C THR A 9 -6.56 4.61 2.62
N PHE A 10 -7.42 4.93 1.68
CA PHE A 10 -7.46 6.24 1.02
C PHE A 10 -8.88 6.74 0.88
N PRO A 11 -9.10 8.08 0.85
CA PRO A 11 -10.44 8.63 0.77
C PRO A 11 -11.09 8.53 -0.62
N SER A 12 -10.30 8.42 -1.69
CA SER A 12 -10.87 8.40 -3.04
C SER A 12 -10.08 7.48 -3.96
N LYS A 13 -10.77 7.00 -5.00
CA LYS A 13 -10.13 6.18 -6.03
C LYS A 13 -9.05 6.98 -6.76
N GLN A 14 -9.31 8.24 -7.01
CA GLN A 14 -8.37 9.12 -7.72
C GLN A 14 -7.06 9.27 -6.95
N SER A 15 -7.13 9.54 -5.65
CA SER A 15 -5.92 9.74 -4.85
C SER A 15 -5.05 8.47 -4.79
N VAL A 16 -5.66 7.32 -4.53
CA VAL A 16 -4.91 6.07 -4.42
C VAL A 16 -4.34 5.65 -5.77
N THR A 17 -5.10 5.84 -6.85
CA THR A 17 -4.62 5.46 -8.19
C THR A 17 -3.42 6.31 -8.61
N SER A 18 -3.47 7.62 -8.35
CA SER A 18 -2.36 8.52 -8.68
C SER A 18 -1.09 8.16 -7.92
N ILE A 19 -1.24 7.88 -6.62
CA ILE A 19 -0.11 7.49 -5.78
C ILE A 19 0.45 6.14 -6.23
N ALA A 20 -0.44 5.18 -6.52
CA ALA A 20 -0.03 3.85 -6.98
C ALA A 20 0.78 3.93 -8.27
N LYS A 21 0.31 4.71 -9.25
CA LYS A 21 1.02 4.88 -10.53
C LYS A 21 2.41 5.48 -10.32
N LEU A 22 2.50 6.48 -9.46
CA LEU A 22 3.78 7.13 -9.16
C LEU A 22 4.77 6.15 -8.54
N LEU A 23 4.31 5.35 -7.56
CA LEU A 23 5.17 4.41 -6.86
C LEU A 23 5.60 3.23 -7.73
N VAL A 24 4.74 2.77 -8.62
CA VAL A 24 5.10 1.76 -9.63
C VAL A 24 6.15 2.34 -10.58
N LYS A 25 5.96 3.56 -11.04
CA LYS A 25 6.91 4.23 -11.93
C LYS A 25 8.28 4.39 -11.26
N LYS A 26 8.30 4.68 -9.97
CA LYS A 26 9.55 4.79 -9.20
C LYS A 26 10.16 3.44 -8.85
N ARG A 27 9.50 2.35 -9.21
CA ARG A 27 9.94 0.98 -8.94
C ARG A 27 10.04 0.66 -7.45
N LEU A 28 9.28 1.35 -6.63
CA LEU A 28 9.20 1.09 -5.19
C LEU A 28 8.18 0.00 -4.88
N VAL A 29 7.22 -0.24 -5.77
CA VAL A 29 6.25 -1.33 -5.68
C VAL A 29 6.15 -2.01 -7.03
N ALA A 30 5.88 -3.31 -7.00
CA ALA A 30 5.66 -4.06 -8.24
C ALA A 30 4.20 -4.00 -8.68
N CYS A 31 3.30 -3.96 -7.72
CA CYS A 31 1.86 -4.02 -7.98
C CYS A 31 1.12 -3.37 -6.83
N VAL A 32 0.02 -2.69 -7.15
CA VAL A 32 -0.90 -2.17 -6.14
C VAL A 32 -2.29 -2.66 -6.48
N ASN A 33 -2.89 -3.43 -5.57
CA ASN A 33 -4.28 -3.85 -5.72
C ASN A 33 -5.16 -2.86 -4.96
N ILE A 34 -6.24 -2.44 -5.57
CA ILE A 34 -7.12 -1.40 -5.03
C ILE A 34 -8.56 -1.92 -5.03
N THR A 35 -9.25 -1.79 -3.90
CA THR A 35 -10.66 -2.13 -3.81
C THR A 35 -11.40 -1.14 -2.93
N LYS A 36 -12.68 -0.95 -3.25
CA LYS A 36 -13.56 -0.10 -2.44
C LYS A 36 -14.01 -0.88 -1.22
N ILE A 37 -13.98 -0.24 -0.06
CA ILE A 37 -14.38 -0.84 1.22
C ILE A 37 -15.28 0.11 2.00
N SER A 38 -15.95 -0.44 3.02
CA SER A 38 -16.66 0.33 4.02
C SER A 38 -15.90 0.16 5.33
N SER A 39 -15.58 1.28 5.99
CA SER A 39 -14.80 1.27 7.23
C SER A 39 -15.60 1.86 8.38
N VAL A 40 -15.59 1.17 9.51
CA VAL A 40 -16.25 1.63 10.73
C VAL A 40 -15.16 1.79 11.79
N TYR A 41 -15.03 2.98 12.36
CA TYR A 41 -13.96 3.29 13.30
C TYR A 41 -14.34 4.45 14.21
N THR A 42 -13.56 4.64 15.27
CA THR A 42 -13.73 5.76 16.19
C THR A 42 -12.81 6.90 15.78
N TRP A 43 -13.38 8.08 15.67
CA TRP A 43 -12.62 9.31 15.40
C TRP A 43 -13.20 10.44 16.23
N GLU A 44 -12.37 11.09 17.02
CA GLU A 44 -12.79 12.17 17.90
C GLU A 44 -14.00 11.80 18.75
N GLU A 45 -13.94 10.62 19.37
CA GLU A 45 -14.95 10.06 20.28
C GLU A 45 -16.27 9.70 19.60
N LYS A 46 -16.32 9.72 18.27
CA LYS A 46 -17.51 9.36 17.50
C LYS A 46 -17.24 8.12 16.68
N ILE A 47 -18.29 7.35 16.43
CA ILE A 47 -18.23 6.21 15.53
C ILE A 47 -18.52 6.70 14.12
N GLU A 48 -17.54 6.52 13.24
CA GLU A 48 -17.65 6.89 11.83
C GLU A 48 -17.87 5.65 10.98
N ASN A 49 -18.66 5.79 9.93
CA ASN A 49 -18.87 4.74 8.95
C ASN A 49 -18.68 5.38 7.57
N ARG A 50 -17.55 5.09 6.93
CA ARG A 50 -17.17 5.76 5.68
C ARG A 50 -16.75 4.78 4.60
N GLY A 51 -17.00 5.17 3.35
CA GLY A 51 -16.40 4.49 2.21
C GLY A 51 -14.96 4.91 2.08
N GLU A 52 -14.10 3.93 1.83
CA GLU A 52 -12.68 4.15 1.59
C GLU A 52 -12.20 3.24 0.48
N TYR A 53 -10.93 3.40 0.11
CA TYR A 53 -10.28 2.51 -0.84
C TYR A 53 -9.09 1.86 -0.15
N LEU A 54 -9.10 0.53 -0.12
CA LEU A 54 -8.02 -0.26 0.44
C LEU A 54 -7.00 -0.52 -0.65
N ALA A 55 -5.74 -0.32 -0.33
CA ALA A 55 -4.65 -0.60 -1.25
C ALA A 55 -3.65 -1.57 -0.63
N LEU A 56 -3.24 -2.56 -1.42
CA LEU A 56 -2.21 -3.52 -1.07
C LEU A 56 -1.00 -3.24 -1.96
N PHE A 57 0.05 -2.69 -1.36
CA PHE A 57 1.29 -2.34 -2.06
C PHE A 57 2.27 -3.49 -1.93
N LYS A 58 2.56 -4.16 -3.03
CA LYS A 58 3.40 -5.36 -3.04
C LYS A 58 4.83 -5.00 -3.43
N THR A 59 5.77 -5.32 -2.55
CA THR A 59 7.17 -4.98 -2.74
C THR A 59 8.08 -5.97 -2.02
N THR A 60 9.36 -5.64 -1.91
CA THR A 60 10.35 -6.44 -1.19
C THR A 60 10.75 -5.75 0.10
N LYS A 61 11.31 -6.51 1.02
CA LYS A 61 11.83 -6.01 2.29
C LYS A 61 12.87 -4.91 2.05
N LYS A 62 13.64 -5.01 0.99
CA LYS A 62 14.66 -4.03 0.61
C LYS A 62 14.05 -2.65 0.34
N ASN A 63 12.92 -2.61 -0.36
CA ASN A 63 12.28 -1.34 -0.74
C ASN A 63 11.30 -0.81 0.30
N GLN A 64 10.96 -1.63 1.27
CA GLN A 64 9.92 -1.33 2.26
C GLN A 64 10.16 -0.02 3.02
N PRO A 65 11.38 0.27 3.53
CA PRO A 65 11.58 1.54 4.26
C PRO A 65 11.34 2.78 3.40
N THR A 66 11.82 2.76 2.18
CA THR A 66 11.65 3.87 1.23
C THR A 66 10.19 4.02 0.84
N LEU A 67 9.51 2.90 0.60
CA LEU A 67 8.09 2.90 0.26
C LEU A 67 7.25 3.52 1.38
N LYS A 68 7.46 3.11 2.62
CA LYS A 68 6.73 3.66 3.76
C LYS A 68 6.94 5.16 3.90
N LYS A 69 8.17 5.61 3.71
CA LYS A 69 8.52 7.02 3.78
C LYS A 69 7.80 7.83 2.71
N GLU A 70 7.79 7.33 1.47
CA GLU A 70 7.11 8.00 0.36
C GLU A 70 5.59 8.00 0.56
N LEU A 71 5.03 6.89 1.02
CA LEU A 71 3.60 6.81 1.30
C LEU A 71 3.18 7.82 2.35
N LYS A 72 3.93 7.94 3.43
CA LYS A 72 3.64 8.91 4.49
C LYS A 72 3.65 10.33 3.95
N LYS A 73 4.60 10.63 3.09
CA LYS A 73 4.75 11.95 2.48
C LYS A 73 3.61 12.30 1.52
N LEU A 74 3.15 11.32 0.73
CA LEU A 74 2.15 11.53 -0.31
C LEU A 74 0.71 11.35 0.18
N HIS A 75 0.53 10.73 1.34
CA HIS A 75 -0.80 10.33 1.81
C HIS A 75 -1.68 11.54 2.11
N PRO A 76 -2.96 11.51 1.68
CA PRO A 76 -3.88 12.61 1.95
C PRO A 76 -4.37 12.70 3.40
N TYR A 77 -4.27 11.61 4.18
CA TYR A 77 -4.64 11.63 5.60
C TYR A 77 -3.51 12.13 6.48
N ASP A 78 -3.84 12.83 7.56
CA ASP A 78 -2.86 13.25 8.56
C ASP A 78 -2.33 12.06 9.36
N VAL A 79 -3.20 11.09 9.64
CA VAL A 79 -2.86 9.88 10.38
C VAL A 79 -3.19 8.66 9.53
N PRO A 80 -2.36 8.35 8.53
CA PRO A 80 -2.65 7.22 7.64
C PRO A 80 -2.30 5.89 8.26
N GLU A 81 -3.07 4.86 7.88
CA GLU A 81 -2.66 3.49 8.15
C GLU A 81 -1.56 3.14 7.16
N ILE A 82 -0.41 2.72 7.65
CA ILE A 82 0.68 2.20 6.83
C ILE A 82 1.20 0.98 7.59
N ALA A 83 0.62 -0.16 7.30
CA ALA A 83 0.90 -1.40 8.02
C ALA A 83 1.62 -2.39 7.13
N GLU A 84 2.60 -3.07 7.69
CA GLU A 84 3.36 -4.07 6.95
C GLU A 84 2.86 -5.47 7.27
N ILE A 85 2.65 -6.26 6.23
CA ILE A 85 2.33 -7.67 6.35
C ILE A 85 3.48 -8.44 5.71
N ASN A 86 4.09 -9.34 6.49
CA ASN A 86 5.14 -10.23 5.98
C ASN A 86 4.48 -11.39 5.26
N VAL A 87 4.97 -11.70 4.06
CA VAL A 87 4.47 -12.81 3.26
C VAL A 87 5.37 -14.01 3.54
N GLU A 88 4.82 -15.00 4.22
CA GLU A 88 5.58 -16.18 4.61
C GLU A 88 5.99 -17.05 3.42
N SER A 89 5.11 -17.17 2.43
CA SER A 89 5.33 -18.03 1.28
C SER A 89 4.77 -17.40 0.02
N ILE A 90 5.49 -17.56 -1.08
CA ILE A 90 5.09 -17.04 -2.38
C ILE A 90 5.70 -17.94 -3.46
N ASN A 91 4.99 -18.12 -4.56
CA ASN A 91 5.50 -18.95 -5.63
C ASN A 91 6.67 -18.27 -6.35
N GLN A 92 7.66 -19.07 -6.76
CA GLN A 92 8.93 -18.59 -7.30
C GLN A 92 8.80 -17.68 -8.52
N PRO A 93 7.98 -18.01 -9.53
CA PRO A 93 7.87 -17.13 -10.70
C PRO A 93 7.35 -15.75 -10.34
N TYR A 94 6.41 -15.66 -9.39
CA TYR A 94 5.86 -14.39 -8.96
C TYR A 94 6.91 -13.59 -8.16
N MET A 95 7.67 -14.26 -7.30
CA MET A 95 8.77 -13.62 -6.55
C MET A 95 9.80 -13.02 -7.49
N LYS A 96 10.16 -13.76 -8.55
CA LYS A 96 11.09 -13.27 -9.55
C LYS A 96 10.55 -12.00 -10.22
N TRP A 97 9.28 -12.04 -10.62
CA TRP A 97 8.63 -10.88 -11.23
C TRP A 97 8.63 -9.68 -10.26
N LEU A 98 8.35 -9.92 -8.99
CA LEU A 98 8.32 -8.89 -7.95
C LEU A 98 9.69 -8.21 -7.81
N VAL A 99 10.76 -9.00 -7.74
CA VAL A 99 12.12 -8.51 -7.62
C VAL A 99 12.51 -7.73 -8.89
N ASP A 100 12.25 -8.30 -10.06
CA ASP A 100 12.61 -7.66 -11.33
C ASP A 100 11.88 -6.34 -11.53
N SER A 101 10.67 -6.22 -11.02
CA SER A 101 9.85 -5.02 -11.17
C SER A 101 10.23 -3.90 -10.20
N THR A 102 10.95 -4.23 -9.13
CA THR A 102 11.33 -3.26 -8.09
C THR A 102 12.83 -3.07 -7.94
N ASN A 103 13.56 -3.56 -8.87
CA ASN A 103 15.01 -3.52 -8.81
C ASN A 103 15.59 -2.26 -9.46
#